data_8678d78f61a6b0ca5269cc150fbfb9b4
#
_entry.id   8678d78f61a6b0ca5269cc150fbfb9b4
#
_cell.length_a   1.000
_cell.length_b   1.000
_cell.length_c   1.000
_cell.angle_alpha   90.00
_cell.angle_beta   90.00
_cell.angle_gamma   90.00
#
_symmetry.space_group_name_H-M   'P 1'
#
loop_
_entity.id
_entity.type
_entity.pdbx_description
1 polymer ?
#
loop_
_entity_poly.entity_id
_entity_poly.type
_entity_poly.pdbx_seq_one_letter_code
_entity_poly.pdbx_strand_id
1 'polypeptide(L)'
;PILVRPSYVLSGAAMNVCSNDEELHRFLQLAANVSKSHPVVVSEFIQQAKEIEMDAVAQNGEIKLYAISEHIEFAGVHSGDATIRFPSQKLYVETIRRIKKISGKIAKALHISGPFNIQFLAKDNAIKVIECNLRASRSFPFVSKVSKQNFITSG
;
A
#
# COMPACT_ATOMS: atom_id res chain seq x y z
N PRO A 1 4.53 -2.31 -18.93
CA PRO A 1 5.33 -3.26 -18.16
C PRO A 1 4.46 -4.07 -17.21
N ILE A 2 4.94 -5.26 -16.86
CA ILE A 2 4.25 -6.24 -16.03
C ILE A 2 5.13 -6.55 -14.82
N LEU A 3 4.52 -6.68 -13.64
CA LEU A 3 5.17 -7.13 -12.43
C LEU A 3 4.90 -8.62 -12.22
N VAL A 4 5.96 -9.41 -12.12
CA VAL A 4 5.91 -10.84 -11.77
C VAL A 4 6.29 -11.00 -10.30
N ARG A 5 5.44 -11.65 -9.52
CA ARG A 5 5.63 -11.85 -8.09
C ARG A 5 5.34 -13.30 -7.70
N PRO A 6 6.31 -14.03 -7.13
CA PRO A 6 6.05 -15.32 -6.50
C PRO A 6 5.08 -15.15 -5.33
N SER A 7 4.18 -16.12 -5.13
CA SER A 7 3.33 -16.14 -3.94
C SER A 7 4.13 -16.52 -2.70
N TYR A 8 3.68 -16.02 -1.54
CA TYR A 8 4.27 -16.33 -0.22
C TYR A 8 5.75 -15.95 -0.05
N VAL A 9 6.22 -14.97 -0.80
CA VAL A 9 7.57 -14.42 -0.64
C VAL A 9 7.48 -13.10 0.13
N LEU A 10 8.28 -12.97 1.17
CA LEU A 10 8.33 -11.76 2.00
C LEU A 10 9.26 -10.71 1.38
N SER A 11 8.94 -9.44 1.65
CA SER A 11 9.80 -8.27 1.34
C SER A 11 10.16 -8.12 -0.14
N GLY A 12 9.27 -8.52 -1.06
CA GLY A 12 9.49 -8.33 -2.50
C GLY A 12 10.61 -9.17 -3.10
N ALA A 13 11.11 -10.19 -2.39
CA ALA A 13 12.12 -11.09 -2.92
C ALA A 13 11.63 -11.76 -4.22
N ALA A 14 12.49 -11.80 -5.23
CA ALA A 14 12.20 -12.33 -6.57
C ALA A 14 11.03 -11.64 -7.31
N MET A 15 10.60 -10.44 -6.88
CA MET A 15 9.73 -9.59 -7.68
C MET A 15 10.54 -8.96 -8.81
N ASN A 16 9.99 -9.02 -10.03
CA ASN A 16 10.65 -8.46 -11.19
C ASN A 16 9.65 -7.74 -12.10
N VAL A 17 10.11 -6.64 -12.69
CA VAL A 17 9.37 -5.90 -13.72
C VAL A 17 9.84 -6.37 -15.08
N CYS A 18 8.91 -6.75 -15.94
CA CYS A 18 9.14 -7.20 -17.30
C CYS A 18 8.66 -6.14 -18.29
N SER A 19 9.48 -5.83 -19.27
CA SER A 19 9.17 -4.89 -20.34
C SER A 19 8.94 -5.57 -21.70
N ASN A 20 9.28 -6.84 -21.82
CA ASN A 20 9.13 -7.65 -23.03
C ASN A 20 8.87 -9.13 -22.69
N ASP A 21 8.54 -9.93 -23.70
CA ASP A 21 8.17 -11.33 -23.54
C ASP A 21 9.34 -12.21 -23.08
N GLU A 22 10.56 -11.90 -23.48
CA GLU A 22 11.76 -12.68 -23.08
C GLU A 22 12.01 -12.52 -21.59
N GLU A 23 11.93 -11.29 -21.08
CA GLU A 23 12.03 -11.01 -19.64
C GLU A 23 10.91 -11.69 -18.87
N LEU A 24 9.68 -11.66 -19.40
CA LEU A 24 8.53 -12.32 -18.78
C LEU A 24 8.78 -13.82 -18.63
N HIS A 25 9.20 -14.52 -19.68
CA HIS A 25 9.51 -15.95 -19.63
C HIS A 25 10.61 -16.26 -18.61
N ARG A 26 11.70 -15.51 -18.61
CA ARG A 26 12.80 -15.67 -17.67
C ARG A 26 12.36 -15.50 -16.22
N PHE A 27 11.59 -14.44 -15.94
CA PHE A 27 11.16 -14.16 -14.56
C PHE A 27 10.05 -15.08 -14.08
N LEU A 28 9.19 -15.58 -14.97
CA LEU A 28 8.23 -16.63 -14.61
C LEU A 28 8.93 -17.92 -14.20
N GLN A 29 10.00 -18.32 -14.90
CA GLN A 29 10.79 -19.49 -14.54
C GLN A 29 11.49 -19.30 -13.18
N LEU A 30 12.09 -18.14 -12.93
CA LEU A 30 12.70 -17.82 -11.64
C LEU A 30 11.65 -17.83 -10.51
N ALA A 31 10.50 -17.22 -10.71
CA ALA A 31 9.43 -17.18 -9.73
C ALA A 31 8.87 -18.57 -9.42
N ALA A 32 8.71 -19.43 -10.43
CA ALA A 32 8.28 -20.81 -10.26
C ALA A 32 9.29 -21.66 -9.49
N ASN A 33 10.58 -21.40 -9.65
CA ASN A 33 11.64 -22.09 -8.91
C ASN A 33 11.66 -21.70 -7.42
N VAL A 34 11.32 -20.44 -7.11
CA VAL A 34 11.26 -19.93 -5.73
C VAL A 34 9.99 -20.43 -5.03
N SER A 35 8.89 -20.56 -5.75
CA SER A 35 7.59 -20.97 -5.19
C SER A 35 7.00 -22.13 -5.97
N LYS A 36 7.59 -23.32 -5.79
CA LYS A 36 7.23 -24.55 -6.56
C LYS A 36 5.79 -25.02 -6.37
N SER A 37 5.18 -24.72 -5.24
CA SER A 37 3.84 -25.22 -4.86
C SER A 37 2.74 -24.16 -4.95
N HIS A 38 3.06 -22.93 -5.31
CA HIS A 38 2.11 -21.83 -5.28
C HIS A 38 2.12 -21.03 -6.58
N PRO A 39 0.99 -20.43 -6.96
CA PRO A 39 0.91 -19.69 -8.20
C PRO A 39 1.76 -18.42 -8.19
N VAL A 40 2.23 -18.03 -9.36
CA VAL A 40 2.88 -16.74 -9.58
C VAL A 40 1.82 -15.70 -9.89
N VAL A 41 1.89 -14.55 -9.25
CA VAL A 41 1.01 -13.42 -9.52
C VAL A 41 1.63 -12.53 -10.58
N VAL A 42 0.88 -12.25 -11.63
CA VAL A 42 1.25 -11.31 -12.69
C VAL A 42 0.29 -10.12 -12.62
N SER A 43 0.82 -8.92 -12.55
CA SER A 43 0.04 -7.69 -12.45
C SER A 43 0.61 -6.58 -13.32
N GLU A 44 -0.20 -5.59 -13.66
CA GLU A 44 0.26 -4.36 -14.30
C GLU A 44 1.26 -3.64 -13.37
N PHE A 45 2.38 -3.20 -13.90
CA PHE A 45 3.31 -2.32 -13.21
C PHE A 45 3.05 -0.87 -13.62
N ILE A 46 2.65 -0.04 -12.67
CA ILE A 46 2.30 1.36 -12.90
C ILE A 46 3.54 2.22 -12.66
N GLN A 47 4.23 2.55 -13.75
CA GLN A 47 5.43 3.39 -13.68
C GLN A 47 5.12 4.79 -13.19
N GLN A 48 6.02 5.36 -12.38
CA GLN A 48 5.94 6.73 -11.87
C GLN A 48 4.64 7.02 -11.09
N ALA A 49 4.02 5.99 -10.54
CA ALA A 49 2.91 6.18 -9.61
C ALA A 49 3.42 6.72 -8.27
N LYS A 50 2.61 7.57 -7.63
CA LYS A 50 2.84 7.95 -6.24
C LYS A 50 2.32 6.86 -5.34
N GLU A 51 3.08 6.54 -4.31
CA GLU A 51 2.62 5.69 -3.22
C GLU A 51 2.10 6.54 -2.07
N ILE A 52 0.94 6.15 -1.55
CA ILE A 52 0.23 6.88 -0.52
C ILE A 52 -0.21 5.86 0.53
N GLU A 53 -0.02 6.18 1.78
CA GLU A 53 -0.48 5.36 2.89
C GLU A 53 -1.57 6.06 3.68
N MET A 54 -2.55 5.29 4.13
CA MET A 54 -3.52 5.72 5.12
C MET A 54 -3.40 4.85 6.35
N ASP A 55 -2.94 5.43 7.44
CA ASP A 55 -3.00 4.85 8.77
C ASP A 55 -4.32 5.24 9.42
N ALA A 56 -5.06 4.28 9.93
CA ALA A 56 -6.37 4.56 10.50
C ALA A 56 -6.71 3.63 11.68
N VAL A 57 -7.64 4.09 12.48
CA VAL A 57 -8.30 3.31 13.53
C VAL A 57 -9.80 3.32 13.25
N ALA A 58 -10.39 2.13 13.24
CA ALA A 58 -11.82 1.96 13.03
C ALA A 58 -12.48 1.24 14.22
N GLN A 59 -13.78 1.41 14.33
CA GLN A 59 -14.64 0.69 15.23
C GLN A 59 -15.89 0.24 14.49
N ASN A 60 -16.12 -1.06 14.46
CA ASN A 60 -17.27 -1.67 13.76
C ASN A 60 -17.39 -1.21 12.27
N GLY A 61 -16.24 -1.09 11.59
CA GLY A 61 -16.19 -0.66 10.20
C GLY A 61 -16.30 0.86 9.98
N GLU A 62 -16.38 1.66 11.05
CA GLU A 62 -16.40 3.11 10.96
C GLU A 62 -15.03 3.69 11.34
N ILE A 63 -14.43 4.46 10.43
CA ILE A 63 -13.14 5.10 10.69
C ILE A 63 -13.32 6.23 11.70
N LYS A 64 -12.67 6.14 12.84
CA LYS A 64 -12.68 7.13 13.91
C LYS A 64 -11.52 8.11 13.82
N LEU A 65 -10.36 7.61 13.41
CA LEU A 65 -9.12 8.38 13.30
C LEU A 65 -8.37 7.94 12.07
N TYR A 66 -7.75 8.89 11.35
CA TYR A 66 -6.94 8.57 10.19
C TYR A 66 -5.84 9.60 9.97
N ALA A 67 -4.78 9.18 9.30
CA ALA A 67 -3.73 10.01 8.76
C ALA A 67 -3.36 9.55 7.36
N ILE A 68 -3.12 10.50 6.45
CA ILE A 68 -2.70 10.22 5.08
C ILE A 68 -1.30 10.77 4.91
N SER A 69 -0.37 9.90 4.61
CA SER A 69 1.03 10.19 4.27
C SER A 69 1.32 9.86 2.82
N GLU A 70 2.35 10.47 2.26
CA GLU A 70 2.83 10.19 0.91
C GLU A 70 4.31 9.82 0.95
N HIS A 71 4.73 8.91 0.05
CA HIS A 71 6.13 8.66 -0.19
C HIS A 71 6.72 9.77 -1.06
N ILE A 72 7.96 10.17 -0.78
CA ILE A 72 8.68 11.15 -1.60
C ILE A 72 9.10 10.49 -2.91
N GLU A 73 9.54 9.25 -2.84
CA GLU A 73 9.92 8.42 -3.97
C GLU A 73 8.68 7.94 -4.75
N PHE A 74 8.87 7.55 -5.99
CA PHE A 74 7.85 6.85 -6.75
C PHE A 74 7.68 5.41 -6.23
N ALA A 75 6.51 4.84 -6.47
CA ALA A 75 6.19 3.47 -6.08
C ALA A 75 7.20 2.45 -6.63
N GLY A 76 7.53 1.47 -5.81
CA GLY A 76 8.54 0.44 -6.07
C GLY A 76 9.69 0.46 -5.07
N VAL A 77 9.76 1.45 -4.20
CA VAL A 77 10.63 1.44 -3.01
C VAL A 77 9.88 0.78 -1.88
N HIS A 78 10.52 -0.16 -1.19
CA HIS A 78 9.88 -0.82 -0.04
C HIS A 78 9.50 0.21 1.04
N SER A 79 8.28 0.11 1.59
CA SER A 79 7.74 1.10 2.54
C SER A 79 8.62 1.32 3.79
N GLY A 80 9.45 0.32 4.16
CA GLY A 80 10.43 0.44 5.25
C GLY A 80 11.63 1.32 4.92
N ASP A 81 11.92 1.54 3.64
CA ASP A 81 13.07 2.27 3.13
C ASP A 81 12.66 3.61 2.50
N ALA A 82 11.38 3.80 2.22
CA ALA A 82 10.84 5.01 1.62
C ALA A 82 10.81 6.18 2.60
N THR A 83 11.02 7.39 2.07
CA THR A 83 10.89 8.62 2.84
C THR A 83 9.42 9.03 2.92
N ILE A 84 8.85 8.99 4.12
CA ILE A 84 7.45 9.33 4.37
C ILE A 84 7.32 10.81 4.71
N ARG A 85 6.38 11.48 4.04
CA ARG A 85 5.95 12.84 4.36
C ARG A 85 4.56 12.83 4.96
N PHE A 86 4.43 13.42 6.14
CA PHE A 86 3.16 13.65 6.82
C PHE A 86 3.10 15.07 7.41
N PRO A 87 1.99 15.80 7.26
CA PRO A 87 0.87 15.50 6.38
C PRO A 87 1.26 15.53 4.90
N SER A 88 0.49 14.85 4.05
CA SER A 88 0.69 14.86 2.61
C SER A 88 0.59 16.28 2.04
N GLN A 89 1.52 16.68 1.18
CA GLN A 89 1.60 18.06 0.65
C GLN A 89 1.39 18.16 -0.85
N LYS A 90 1.66 17.06 -1.59
CA LYS A 90 1.57 17.05 -3.06
C LYS A 90 0.38 16.23 -3.57
N LEU A 91 -0.61 15.99 -2.71
CA LEU A 91 -1.86 15.32 -3.09
C LEU A 91 -2.95 16.34 -3.36
N TYR A 92 -3.68 16.16 -4.44
CA TYR A 92 -4.89 16.95 -4.70
C TYR A 92 -5.97 16.62 -3.69
N VAL A 93 -6.79 17.59 -3.34
CA VAL A 93 -7.91 17.42 -2.41
C VAL A 93 -8.85 16.31 -2.85
N GLU A 94 -9.08 16.17 -4.16
CA GLU A 94 -9.91 15.09 -4.70
C GLU A 94 -9.28 13.70 -4.47
N THR A 95 -7.96 13.56 -4.60
CA THR A 95 -7.25 12.32 -4.29
C THR A 95 -7.46 11.92 -2.82
N ILE A 96 -7.32 12.88 -1.91
CA ILE A 96 -7.55 12.66 -0.48
C ILE A 96 -9.00 12.22 -0.20
N ARG A 97 -9.98 12.89 -0.82
CA ARG A 97 -11.41 12.54 -0.67
C ARG A 97 -11.68 11.11 -1.15
N ARG A 98 -11.12 10.74 -2.30
CA ARG A 98 -11.29 9.39 -2.87
C ARG A 98 -10.63 8.32 -2.01
N ILE A 99 -9.42 8.57 -1.50
CA ILE A 99 -8.74 7.66 -0.56
C ILE A 99 -9.62 7.44 0.67
N LYS A 100 -10.13 8.50 1.29
CA LYS A 100 -11.05 8.39 2.44
C LYS A 100 -12.30 7.56 2.11
N LYS A 101 -12.91 7.80 0.96
CA LYS A 101 -14.10 7.07 0.52
C LYS A 101 -13.81 5.58 0.30
N ILE A 102 -12.68 5.26 -0.33
CA ILE A 102 -12.26 3.86 -0.58
C ILE A 102 -11.99 3.17 0.77
N SER A 103 -11.21 3.80 1.63
CA SER A 103 -10.87 3.27 2.96
C SER A 103 -12.10 3.02 3.83
N GLY A 104 -13.07 3.93 3.81
CA GLY A 104 -14.32 3.75 4.53
C GLY A 104 -15.15 2.57 4.02
N LYS A 105 -15.17 2.35 2.70
CA LYS A 105 -15.82 1.17 2.10
C LYS A 105 -15.12 -0.14 2.52
N ILE A 106 -13.78 -0.16 2.51
CA ILE A 106 -12.98 -1.31 2.91
C ILE A 106 -13.21 -1.60 4.41
N ALA A 107 -13.09 -0.58 5.26
CA ALA A 107 -13.30 -0.73 6.69
C ALA A 107 -14.68 -1.32 7.01
N LYS A 108 -15.72 -0.83 6.33
CA LYS A 108 -17.09 -1.33 6.50
C LYS A 108 -17.26 -2.75 5.98
N ALA A 109 -16.75 -3.05 4.78
CA ALA A 109 -16.89 -4.38 4.17
C ALA A 109 -16.17 -5.48 4.97
N LEU A 110 -15.04 -5.15 5.59
CA LEU A 110 -14.26 -6.07 6.42
C LEU A 110 -14.60 -5.99 7.91
N HIS A 111 -15.59 -5.17 8.30
CA HIS A 111 -15.97 -4.96 9.70
C HIS A 111 -14.78 -4.64 10.62
N ILE A 112 -13.84 -3.79 10.15
CA ILE A 112 -12.59 -3.54 10.86
C ILE A 112 -12.89 -2.87 12.21
N SER A 113 -12.28 -3.41 13.27
CA SER A 113 -12.19 -2.78 14.59
C SER A 113 -10.74 -2.82 15.05
N GLY A 114 -10.18 -1.65 15.37
CA GLY A 114 -8.78 -1.47 15.71
C GLY A 114 -7.95 -0.79 14.63
N PRO A 115 -6.62 -0.82 14.76
CA PRO A 115 -5.69 -0.17 13.84
C PRO A 115 -5.57 -0.94 12.52
N PHE A 116 -5.47 -0.20 11.42
CA PHE A 116 -5.21 -0.76 10.10
C PHE A 116 -4.48 0.25 9.22
N ASN A 117 -3.83 -0.26 8.19
CA ASN A 117 -3.11 0.52 7.19
C ASN A 117 -3.55 0.10 5.80
N ILE A 118 -3.75 1.06 4.91
CA ILE A 118 -4.00 0.80 3.48
C ILE A 118 -2.96 1.52 2.65
N GLN A 119 -2.38 0.80 1.70
CA GLN A 119 -1.43 1.34 0.72
C GLN A 119 -2.12 1.52 -0.64
N PHE A 120 -1.86 2.67 -1.26
CA PHE A 120 -2.46 3.09 -2.52
C PHE A 120 -1.39 3.48 -3.53
N LEU A 121 -1.71 3.26 -4.80
CA LEU A 121 -1.03 3.89 -5.93
C LEU A 121 -1.93 4.98 -6.52
N ALA A 122 -1.36 6.14 -6.79
CA ALA A 122 -2.04 7.24 -7.48
C ALA A 122 -1.25 7.67 -8.72
N LYS A 123 -1.91 7.67 -9.87
CA LYS A 123 -1.39 8.18 -11.14
C LYS A 123 -2.55 8.70 -11.99
N ASP A 124 -2.39 9.88 -12.60
CA ASP A 124 -3.33 10.45 -13.57
C ASP A 124 -4.79 10.43 -13.07
N ASN A 125 -5.01 10.81 -11.81
CA ASN A 125 -6.29 10.76 -11.10
C ASN A 125 -6.87 9.35 -10.87
N ALA A 126 -6.19 8.29 -11.29
CA ALA A 126 -6.55 6.94 -10.91
C ALA A 126 -5.94 6.58 -9.55
N ILE A 127 -6.74 5.91 -8.72
CA ILE A 127 -6.31 5.41 -7.41
C ILE A 127 -6.54 3.90 -7.39
N LYS A 128 -5.49 3.15 -7.10
CA LYS A 128 -5.54 1.69 -6.93
C LYS A 128 -5.10 1.33 -5.53
N VAL A 129 -5.73 0.33 -4.94
CA VAL A 129 -5.34 -0.24 -3.65
C VAL A 129 -4.28 -1.30 -3.89
N ILE A 130 -3.17 -1.23 -3.19
CA ILE A 130 -2.13 -2.28 -3.20
C ILE A 130 -2.53 -3.35 -2.19
N GLU A 131 -2.70 -2.95 -0.92
CA GLU A 131 -3.00 -3.86 0.16
C GLU A 131 -3.68 -3.16 1.33
N CYS A 132 -4.34 -3.96 2.17
CA CYS A 132 -4.90 -3.52 3.45
C CYS A 132 -4.34 -4.44 4.55
N ASN A 133 -3.62 -3.84 5.49
CA ASN A 133 -3.00 -4.53 6.62
C ASN A 133 -3.82 -4.29 7.89
N LEU A 134 -4.36 -5.35 8.49
CA LEU A 134 -5.18 -5.29 9.71
C LEU A 134 -4.30 -5.24 10.97
N ARG A 135 -3.41 -4.28 11.00
CA ARG A 135 -2.47 -4.03 12.10
C ARG A 135 -1.97 -2.59 12.04
N ALA A 136 -1.39 -2.12 13.14
CA ALA A 136 -0.64 -0.87 13.13
C ALA A 136 0.57 -0.98 12.18
N SER A 137 0.81 0.06 11.39
CA SER A 137 1.99 0.21 10.56
C SER A 137 3.18 0.73 11.36
N ARG A 138 4.37 0.73 10.78
CA ARG A 138 5.56 1.33 11.39
C ARG A 138 5.45 2.86 11.52
N SER A 139 4.62 3.49 10.71
CA SER A 139 4.39 4.93 10.73
C SER A 139 3.46 5.39 11.86
N PHE A 140 2.69 4.50 12.50
CA PHE A 140 1.77 4.87 13.59
C PHE A 140 2.39 5.72 14.71
N PRO A 141 3.57 5.36 15.27
CA PRO A 141 4.20 6.19 16.29
C PRO A 141 4.57 7.58 15.79
N PHE A 142 5.09 7.68 14.57
CA PHE A 142 5.44 8.93 13.91
C PHE A 142 4.20 9.81 13.68
N VAL A 143 3.16 9.25 13.08
CA VAL A 143 1.90 9.94 12.81
C VAL A 143 1.23 10.40 14.09
N SER A 144 1.19 9.56 15.12
CA SER A 144 0.66 9.89 16.44
C SER A 144 1.38 11.08 17.06
N LYS A 145 2.69 11.10 16.98
CA LYS A 145 3.52 12.18 17.54
C LYS A 145 3.29 13.50 16.80
N VAL A 146 3.25 13.47 15.47
CA VAL A 146 3.07 14.68 14.65
C VAL A 146 1.65 15.24 14.77
N SER A 147 0.62 14.39 14.73
CA SER A 147 -0.78 14.80 14.85
C SER A 147 -1.21 15.16 16.26
N LYS A 148 -0.39 14.84 17.28
CA LYS A 148 -0.72 14.92 18.72
C LYS A 148 -1.96 14.11 19.10
N GLN A 149 -2.27 13.08 18.33
CA GLN A 149 -3.37 12.14 18.57
C GLN A 149 -2.79 10.74 18.72
N ASN A 150 -3.12 10.05 19.80
CA ASN A 150 -2.56 8.73 20.05
C ASN A 150 -3.36 7.66 19.29
N PHE A 151 -2.89 7.30 18.11
CA PHE A 151 -3.48 6.25 17.27
C PHE A 151 -3.41 4.85 17.91
N ILE A 152 -2.49 4.65 18.87
CA ILE A 152 -2.28 3.34 19.50
C ILE A 152 -3.31 3.08 20.60
N THR A 153 -3.66 4.10 21.38
CA THR A 153 -4.62 3.98 22.49
C THR A 153 -6.07 4.24 22.07
N SER A 154 -6.31 4.62 20.83
CA SER A 154 -7.65 4.91 20.30
C SER A 154 -8.27 3.71 19.58
N GLY A 155 -7.59 2.56 19.57
CA GLY A 155 -8.03 1.32 18.92
C GLY A 155 -8.69 0.32 19.84
#